data_51de37cbc528e91949b17f027cbc4262
#
_entry.id   51de37cbc528e91949b17f027cbc4262
#
_cell.length_a   1.000
_cell.length_b   1.000
_cell.length_c   1.000
_cell.angle_alpha   90.00
_cell.angle_beta   90.00
_cell.angle_gamma   90.00
#
_symmetry.space_group_name_H-M   'P 1'
#
loop_
_entity.id
_entity.type
_entity.pdbx_description
1 polymer ?
#
loop_
_entity_poly.entity_id
_entity_poly.type
_entity_poly.pdbx_seq_one_letter_code
_entity_poly.pdbx_strand_id
1 'polypeptide(L)'
;MATETERRLMYPTTERTARPYRLWDANAKTALRFRYYSDPKRAHLGALIECRWSKIGVTIEVYDAGSGRLLGQYTRRVDSIKFQEA
;
A
#
# COMPACT_ATOMS: atom_id res chain seq x y z
N MET A 1 10.02 6.73 -3.55
CA MET A 1 9.13 5.57 -3.78
C MET A 1 9.92 4.29 -3.55
N ALA A 2 9.32 3.31 -2.90
CA ALA A 2 9.99 2.03 -2.69
C ALA A 2 10.11 1.25 -4.00
N THR A 3 11.20 0.52 -4.17
CA THR A 3 11.40 -0.37 -5.31
C THR A 3 10.64 -1.68 -5.12
N GLU A 4 10.46 -2.45 -6.18
CA GLU A 4 9.85 -3.79 -6.10
C GLU A 4 10.64 -4.69 -5.15
N THR A 5 11.96 -4.64 -5.21
CA THR A 5 12.84 -5.44 -4.35
C THR A 5 12.65 -5.09 -2.88
N GLU A 6 12.59 -3.81 -2.55
CA GLU A 6 12.38 -3.36 -1.17
C GLU A 6 11.03 -3.86 -0.64
N ARG A 7 9.95 -3.75 -1.43
CA ARG A 7 8.62 -4.23 -1.03
C ARG A 7 8.61 -5.73 -0.80
N ARG A 8 9.26 -6.51 -1.67
CA ARG A 8 9.33 -7.97 -1.55
C ARG A 8 10.06 -8.42 -0.30
N LEU A 9 11.17 -7.78 0.04
CA LEU A 9 12.03 -8.18 1.16
C LEU A 9 11.44 -7.81 2.52
N MET A 10 10.38 -7.03 2.56
CA MET A 10 9.78 -6.55 3.80
C MET A 10 9.10 -7.66 4.62
N TYR A 11 8.68 -8.77 3.97
CA TYR A 11 7.87 -9.81 4.61
C TYR A 11 8.39 -11.22 4.36
N PRO A 12 8.15 -12.14 5.30
CA PRO A 12 8.41 -13.57 5.09
C PRO A 12 7.60 -14.13 3.93
N THR A 13 8.14 -15.16 3.27
CA THR A 13 7.52 -15.80 2.11
C THR A 13 6.12 -16.34 2.39
N THR A 14 5.90 -16.93 3.57
CA THR A 14 4.60 -17.49 3.95
C THR A 14 3.51 -16.43 4.00
N GLU A 15 3.80 -15.26 4.57
CA GLU A 15 2.84 -14.15 4.61
C GLU A 15 2.56 -13.60 3.22
N ARG A 16 3.60 -13.49 2.38
CA ARG A 16 3.44 -13.03 1.00
C ARG A 16 2.54 -13.94 0.18
N THR A 17 2.58 -15.24 0.46
CA THR A 17 1.75 -16.22 -0.26
C THR A 17 0.29 -16.19 0.21
N ALA A 18 0.06 -16.11 1.53
CA ALA A 18 -1.28 -16.18 2.10
C ALA A 18 -2.08 -14.89 1.88
N ARG A 19 -1.46 -13.74 2.09
CA ARG A 19 -2.09 -12.42 1.97
C ARG A 19 -1.12 -11.47 1.28
N PRO A 20 -1.03 -11.55 -0.05
CA PRO A 20 0.02 -10.85 -0.78
C PRO A 20 -0.18 -9.34 -0.92
N TYR A 21 -1.42 -8.86 -0.79
CA TYR A 21 -1.70 -7.44 -1.02
C TYR A 21 -1.50 -6.63 0.26
N ARG A 22 -0.65 -5.62 0.16
CA ARG A 22 -0.16 -4.84 1.30
C ARG A 22 -0.20 -3.35 1.01
N LEU A 23 -0.08 -2.56 2.07
CA LEU A 23 -0.06 -1.11 1.98
C LEU A 23 1.31 -0.58 2.40
N TRP A 24 1.75 0.47 1.72
CA TRP A 24 3.02 1.14 1.97
C TRP A 24 2.80 2.64 2.13
N ASP A 25 3.32 3.21 3.20
CA ASP A 25 3.34 4.66 3.39
C ASP A 25 4.57 5.23 2.71
N ALA A 26 4.38 5.91 1.58
CA ALA A 26 5.48 6.45 0.78
C ALA A 26 6.24 7.58 1.50
N ASN A 27 5.59 8.30 2.38
CA ASN A 27 6.20 9.39 3.13
C ASN A 27 7.05 8.87 4.29
N ALA A 28 6.54 7.91 5.04
CA ALA A 28 7.28 7.26 6.12
C ALA A 28 8.26 6.21 5.61
N LYS A 29 8.17 5.82 4.35
CA LYS A 29 9.01 4.80 3.70
C LYS A 29 8.97 3.46 4.43
N THR A 30 7.77 3.05 4.82
CA THR A 30 7.57 1.79 5.54
C THR A 30 6.21 1.17 5.20
N ALA A 31 6.13 -0.15 5.38
CA ALA A 31 4.88 -0.87 5.24
C ALA A 31 3.97 -0.59 6.44
N LEU A 32 2.66 -0.54 6.21
CA LEU A 32 1.69 -0.41 7.27
C LEU A 32 1.49 -1.76 7.94
N ARG A 33 1.64 -1.80 9.27
CA ARG A 33 1.48 -3.03 10.04
C ARG A 33 0.02 -3.47 10.06
N PHE A 34 -0.18 -4.78 10.06
CA PHE A 34 -1.51 -5.41 10.17
C PHE A 34 -2.47 -5.06 9.03
N ARG A 35 -1.96 -4.59 7.91
CA ARG A 35 -2.75 -4.30 6.71
C ARG A 35 -2.44 -5.33 5.63
N TYR A 36 -2.97 -6.55 5.83
CA TYR A 36 -2.75 -7.71 4.98
C TYR A 36 -4.07 -8.10 4.32
N TYR A 37 -4.04 -8.25 3.01
CA TYR A 37 -5.25 -8.54 2.25
C TYR A 37 -5.01 -9.68 1.27
N SER A 38 -6.00 -10.57 1.14
CA SER A 38 -6.00 -11.63 0.13
C SER A 38 -6.65 -11.20 -1.18
N ASP A 39 -7.36 -10.06 -1.16
CA ASP A 39 -8.12 -9.52 -2.28
C ASP A 39 -7.62 -8.12 -2.60
N PRO A 40 -7.25 -7.83 -3.88
CA PRO A 40 -6.78 -6.49 -4.25
C PRO A 40 -7.83 -5.40 -4.03
N LYS A 41 -9.11 -5.71 -4.21
CA LYS A 41 -10.18 -4.72 -3.97
C LYS A 41 -10.22 -4.30 -2.51
N ARG A 42 -10.06 -5.22 -1.58
CA ARG A 42 -10.00 -4.92 -0.15
C ARG A 42 -8.76 -4.12 0.22
N ALA A 43 -7.64 -4.42 -0.44
CA ALA A 43 -6.41 -3.66 -0.25
C ALA A 43 -6.58 -2.20 -0.70
N HIS A 44 -7.22 -1.99 -1.86
CA HIS A 44 -7.52 -0.63 -2.33
C HIS A 44 -8.45 0.11 -1.38
N LEU A 45 -9.48 -0.55 -0.86
CA LEU A 45 -10.37 0.05 0.13
C LEU A 45 -9.61 0.39 1.42
N GLY A 46 -8.75 -0.50 1.87
CA GLY A 46 -7.90 -0.26 3.04
C GLY A 46 -6.98 0.94 2.85
N ALA A 47 -6.39 1.08 1.66
CA ALA A 47 -5.55 2.22 1.33
C ALA A 47 -6.33 3.54 1.33
N LEU A 48 -7.54 3.53 0.81
CA LEU A 48 -8.43 4.68 0.82
C LEU A 48 -8.75 5.12 2.25
N ILE A 49 -9.08 4.17 3.12
CA ILE A 49 -9.39 4.44 4.53
C ILE A 49 -8.17 4.99 5.26
N GLU A 50 -7.01 4.38 5.10
CA GLU A 50 -5.77 4.84 5.73
C GLU A 50 -5.40 6.25 5.25
N CYS A 51 -5.53 6.51 3.96
CA CYS A 51 -5.25 7.80 3.37
C CYS A 51 -6.19 8.88 3.90
N ARG A 52 -7.47 8.54 4.08
CA ARG A 52 -8.49 9.45 4.61
C ARG A 52 -8.13 9.97 6.01
N TRP A 53 -7.53 9.11 6.83
CA TRP A 53 -7.13 9.47 8.20
C TRP A 53 -5.70 9.98 8.30
N SER A 54 -4.99 10.08 7.18
CA SER A 54 -3.63 10.58 7.13
C SER A 54 -3.61 12.09 6.99
N LYS A 55 -2.41 12.67 7.20
CA LYS A 55 -2.18 14.09 6.97
C LYS A 55 -2.22 14.40 5.47
N ILE A 56 -2.56 15.65 5.13
CA ILE A 56 -2.51 16.14 3.75
C ILE A 56 -1.10 15.92 3.19
N GLY A 57 -1.04 15.38 1.98
CA GLY A 57 0.22 15.09 1.30
C GLY A 57 0.73 13.67 1.47
N VAL A 58 0.15 12.88 2.37
CA VAL A 58 0.55 11.49 2.54
C VAL A 58 0.04 10.64 1.39
N THR A 59 0.91 9.79 0.85
CA THR A 59 0.60 8.83 -0.21
C THR A 59 0.68 7.42 0.34
N ILE A 60 -0.40 6.65 0.15
CA ILE A 60 -0.48 5.24 0.52
C ILE A 60 -0.47 4.43 -0.77
N GLU A 61 0.50 3.54 -0.90
CA GLU A 61 0.66 2.66 -2.06
C GLU A 61 0.06 1.30 -1.77
N VAL A 62 -0.61 0.72 -2.77
CA VAL A 62 -1.08 -0.67 -2.75
C VAL A 62 -0.14 -1.49 -3.61
N TYR A 63 0.37 -2.59 -3.07
CA TYR A 63 1.33 -3.42 -3.79
C TYR A 63 1.12 -4.91 -3.53
N ASP A 64 1.68 -5.72 -4.43
CA ASP A 64 1.75 -7.17 -4.28
C ASP A 64 3.10 -7.51 -3.64
N ALA A 65 3.10 -8.00 -2.40
CA ALA A 65 4.32 -8.31 -1.68
C ALA A 65 5.08 -9.51 -2.28
N GLY A 66 4.39 -10.39 -3.01
CA GLY A 66 5.03 -11.52 -3.67
C GLY A 66 5.96 -11.10 -4.80
N SER A 67 5.52 -10.18 -5.65
CA SER A 67 6.29 -9.64 -6.77
C SER A 67 6.95 -8.31 -6.46
N GLY A 68 6.45 -7.58 -5.49
CA GLY A 68 6.84 -6.20 -5.20
C GLY A 68 6.17 -5.17 -6.12
N ARG A 69 5.26 -5.62 -6.98
CA ARG A 69 4.63 -4.76 -7.99
C ARG A 69 3.67 -3.76 -7.36
N LEU A 70 3.80 -2.50 -7.74
CA LEU A 70 2.84 -1.45 -7.37
C LEU A 70 1.56 -1.63 -8.16
N LEU A 71 0.41 -1.58 -7.47
CA LEU A 71 -0.92 -1.71 -8.09
C LEU A 71 -1.62 -0.37 -8.23
N GLY A 72 -1.34 0.56 -7.32
CA GLY A 72 -1.92 1.90 -7.36
C GLY A 72 -1.54 2.67 -6.12
N GLN A 73 -1.90 3.95 -6.09
CA GLN A 73 -1.60 4.80 -4.94
C GLN A 73 -2.69 5.82 -4.68
N TYR A 74 -2.84 6.21 -3.42
CA TYR A 74 -3.81 7.18 -2.95
C TYR A 74 -3.08 8.30 -2.24
N THR A 75 -3.34 9.55 -2.64
CA THR A 75 -2.72 10.73 -2.03
C THR A 75 -3.78 11.61 -1.37
N ARG A 76 -3.56 11.96 -0.11
CA ARG A 76 -4.45 12.83 0.65
C ARG A 76 -4.31 14.27 0.18
N ARG A 77 -5.39 14.84 -0.32
CA ARG A 77 -5.49 16.25 -0.69
C ARG A 77 -6.33 16.99 0.35
N VAL A 78 -6.41 18.33 0.22
CA VAL A 78 -7.17 19.16 1.17
C VAL A 78 -8.62 18.70 1.29
N ASP A 79 -9.30 18.53 0.17
CA ASP A 79 -10.73 18.20 0.16
C ASP A 79 -11.05 16.81 -0.42
N SER A 80 -10.04 16.03 -0.77
CA SER A 80 -10.25 14.78 -1.47
C SER A 80 -9.07 13.83 -1.35
N ILE A 81 -9.22 12.67 -1.95
CA ILE A 81 -8.14 11.68 -2.09
C ILE A 81 -7.98 11.43 -3.58
N LYS A 82 -6.77 11.64 -4.08
CA LYS A 82 -6.45 11.36 -5.48
C LYS A 82 -5.95 9.93 -5.62
N PHE A 83 -6.60 9.16 -6.49
CA PHE A 83 -6.13 7.85 -6.90
C PHE A 83 -5.28 7.96 -8.17
N GLN A 84 -4.20 7.20 -8.21
CA GLN A 84 -3.38 7.06 -9.40
C GLN A 84 -3.08 5.58 -9.63
N GLU A 85 -3.48 5.07 -10.77
CA GLU A 85 -3.19 3.69 -11.16
C GLU A 85 -1.71 3.54 -11.51
N ALA A 86 -1.16 2.40 -11.17
CA ALA A 86 0.25 2.11 -11.45
C ALA A 86 0.49 1.81 -12.93
#